data_5c9242a37c4fbbcf39f4c5a3f349d19d
#
_entry.id   5c9242a37c4fbbcf39f4c5a3f349d19d
#
_cell.length_a   1.000
_cell.length_b   1.000
_cell.length_c   1.000
_cell.angle_alpha   90.00
_cell.angle_beta   90.00
_cell.angle_gamma   90.00
#
_symmetry.space_group_name_H-M   'P 1'
#
loop_
_entity.id
_entity.type
_entity.pdbx_description
1 polymer ?
#
loop_
_entity_poly.entity_id
_entity_poly.type
_entity_poly.pdbx_seq_one_letter_code
_entity_poly.pdbx_strand_id
1 'polypeptide(L)'
;MFRIGHGYDVHKLVEGRKLILGGVDIPHTVGLLGHSDADVLAHAVMDAMLGALALGDIGHLFPDTADEFEGADSLVLMAEVVRVCREKGYEVGNIDATVIAQAPKLAPHIVAMRENIAKVCGCDVSQISVKATTEEKLGFTGEKLGISAHSVALMKKI
;
A
#
# COMPACT_ATOMS: atom_id res chain seq x y z
N MET A 1 7.10 -23.45 -4.59
CA MET A 1 5.73 -23.24 -4.11
C MET A 1 5.40 -21.76 -4.11
N PHE A 2 4.20 -21.43 -4.54
CA PHE A 2 3.70 -20.05 -4.60
C PHE A 2 2.47 -19.92 -3.73
N ARG A 3 2.29 -18.72 -3.18
CA ARG A 3 1.13 -18.34 -2.38
C ARG A 3 0.63 -17.01 -2.91
N ILE A 4 -0.68 -16.88 -3.05
CA ILE A 4 -1.31 -15.66 -3.53
C ILE A 4 -2.11 -15.01 -2.41
N GLY A 5 -2.04 -13.68 -2.32
CA GLY A 5 -2.83 -12.90 -1.38
C GLY A 5 -3.39 -11.66 -2.03
N HIS A 6 -4.47 -11.15 -1.46
CA HIS A 6 -5.13 -9.92 -1.88
C HIS A 6 -5.22 -8.97 -0.70
N GLY A 7 -4.96 -7.69 -0.95
CA GLY A 7 -5.13 -6.63 0.03
C GLY A 7 -6.05 -5.55 -0.49
N TYR A 8 -6.81 -4.95 0.41
CA TYR A 8 -7.66 -3.80 0.14
C TYR A 8 -7.55 -2.83 1.30
N ASP A 9 -7.45 -1.54 0.98
CA ASP A 9 -7.48 -0.49 2.00
C ASP A 9 -8.18 0.76 1.46
N VAL A 10 -8.68 1.58 2.36
CA VAL A 10 -9.36 2.83 2.04
C VAL A 10 -9.10 3.84 3.15
N HIS A 11 -8.82 5.08 2.76
CA HIS A 11 -8.69 6.20 3.70
C HIS A 11 -9.48 7.40 3.19
N LYS A 12 -9.99 8.19 4.14
CA LYS A 12 -10.74 9.41 3.86
C LYS A 12 -9.79 10.54 3.48
N LEU A 13 -10.18 11.35 2.50
CA LEU A 13 -9.47 12.59 2.16
C LEU A 13 -9.91 13.72 3.08
N VAL A 14 -8.93 14.41 3.67
CA VAL A 14 -9.17 15.53 4.60
C VAL A 14 -8.14 16.63 4.36
N GLU A 15 -8.48 17.83 4.79
CA GLU A 15 -7.55 18.97 4.80
C GLU A 15 -6.48 18.77 5.88
N GLY A 16 -5.31 19.39 5.69
CA GLY A 16 -4.26 19.43 6.70
C GLY A 16 -3.39 18.17 6.79
N ARG A 17 -3.55 17.23 5.85
CA ARG A 17 -2.75 16.02 5.78
C ARG A 17 -1.99 15.96 4.46
N LYS A 18 -0.80 15.36 4.49
CA LYS A 18 -0.07 15.01 3.27
C LYS A 18 -0.78 13.89 2.54
N LEU A 19 -0.64 13.86 1.22
CA LEU A 19 -1.08 12.73 0.40
C LEU A 19 0.15 11.87 0.09
N ILE A 20 0.27 10.75 0.78
CA ILE A 20 1.39 9.82 0.60
C ILE A 20 0.85 8.52 0.01
N LEU A 21 1.39 8.15 -1.15
CA LEU A 21 1.03 6.91 -1.86
C LEU A 21 2.30 6.21 -2.33
N GLY A 22 2.48 4.96 -1.94
CA GLY A 22 3.69 4.21 -2.28
C GLY A 22 4.96 4.89 -1.81
N GLY A 23 4.90 5.58 -0.66
CA GLY A 23 5.98 6.35 -0.10
C GLY A 23 6.28 7.67 -0.79
N VAL A 24 5.46 8.09 -1.75
CA VAL A 24 5.64 9.35 -2.49
C VAL A 24 4.71 10.41 -1.90
N ASP A 25 5.30 11.55 -1.51
CA ASP A 25 4.55 12.72 -1.07
C ASP A 25 4.06 13.48 -2.31
N ILE A 26 2.77 13.35 -2.59
CA ILE A 26 2.16 13.90 -3.81
C ILE A 26 1.56 15.27 -3.51
N PRO A 27 1.96 16.33 -4.22
CA PRO A 27 1.34 17.65 -4.06
C PRO A 27 -0.16 17.60 -4.33
N HIS A 28 -0.95 17.99 -3.33
CA HIS A 28 -2.41 18.02 -3.45
C HIS A 28 -2.99 18.91 -2.33
N THR A 29 -4.23 19.32 -2.49
CA THR A 29 -4.91 20.20 -1.51
C THR A 29 -5.38 19.46 -0.28
N VAL A 30 -5.58 18.15 -0.38
CA VAL A 30 -6.01 17.27 0.72
C VAL A 30 -5.12 16.04 0.78
N GLY A 31 -5.10 15.37 1.90
CA GLY A 31 -4.36 14.13 2.11
C GLY A 31 -5.21 13.09 2.82
N LEU A 32 -4.63 11.93 3.06
CA LEU A 32 -5.33 10.80 3.64
C LEU A 32 -5.27 10.81 5.17
N LEU A 33 -6.39 10.51 5.79
CA LEU A 33 -6.53 10.45 7.25
C LEU A 33 -6.30 9.02 7.74
N GLY A 34 -5.44 8.86 8.72
CA GLY A 34 -5.18 7.59 9.38
C GLY A 34 -4.21 7.76 10.53
N HIS A 35 -4.01 6.69 11.31
CA HIS A 35 -3.12 6.66 12.46
C HIS A 35 -1.64 6.78 12.04
N SER A 36 -1.25 6.06 10.96
CA SER A 36 0.07 6.19 10.32
C SER A 36 0.06 7.36 9.33
N ASP A 37 0.93 7.33 8.32
CA ASP A 37 0.90 8.27 7.19
C ASP A 37 -0.31 8.05 6.26
N ALA A 38 -1.11 7.01 6.53
CA ALA A 38 -2.30 6.63 5.75
C ALA A 38 -2.02 6.31 4.28
N ASP A 39 -0.82 5.79 3.98
CA ASP A 39 -0.46 5.33 2.64
C ASP A 39 -1.30 4.10 2.26
N VAL A 40 -2.43 4.36 1.61
CA VAL A 40 -3.40 3.32 1.28
C VAL A 40 -2.83 2.26 0.34
N LEU A 41 -1.90 2.64 -0.54
CA LEU A 41 -1.25 1.70 -1.44
C LEU A 41 -0.31 0.76 -0.68
N ALA A 42 0.55 1.30 0.18
CA ALA A 42 1.44 0.50 1.01
C ALA A 42 0.67 -0.46 1.91
N HIS A 43 -0.45 0.01 2.50
CA HIS A 43 -1.30 -0.83 3.35
C HIS A 43 -1.91 -2.00 2.59
N ALA A 44 -2.42 -1.76 1.37
CA ALA A 44 -2.98 -2.83 0.55
C ALA A 44 -1.91 -3.87 0.16
N VAL A 45 -0.71 -3.41 -0.17
CA VAL A 45 0.43 -4.29 -0.49
C VAL A 45 0.82 -5.15 0.71
N MET A 46 0.92 -4.56 1.89
CA MET A 46 1.24 -5.30 3.12
C MET A 46 0.20 -6.38 3.42
N ASP A 47 -1.08 -6.04 3.34
CA ASP A 47 -2.15 -7.01 3.59
C ASP A 47 -2.15 -8.14 2.57
N ALA A 48 -1.82 -7.84 1.31
CA ALA A 48 -1.69 -8.87 0.29
C ALA A 48 -0.57 -9.88 0.63
N MET A 49 0.57 -9.38 1.08
CA MET A 49 1.68 -10.25 1.48
C MET A 49 1.35 -11.11 2.69
N LEU A 50 0.76 -10.50 3.73
CA LEU A 50 0.35 -11.22 4.93
C LEU A 50 -0.74 -12.24 4.63
N GLY A 51 -1.72 -11.86 3.82
CA GLY A 51 -2.81 -12.75 3.41
C GLY A 51 -2.32 -13.95 2.64
N ALA A 52 -1.32 -13.79 1.77
CA ALA A 52 -0.73 -14.90 1.03
C ALA A 52 -0.19 -16.00 1.95
N LEU A 53 0.34 -15.62 3.12
CA LEU A 53 0.92 -16.55 4.09
C LEU A 53 -0.02 -16.89 5.24
N ALA A 54 -1.28 -16.46 5.18
CA ALA A 54 -2.29 -16.66 6.22
C ALA A 54 -1.85 -16.11 7.58
N LEU A 55 -1.19 -14.94 7.58
CA LEU A 55 -0.67 -14.28 8.77
C LEU A 55 -1.58 -13.15 9.30
N GLY A 56 -2.81 -13.07 8.77
CA GLY A 56 -3.75 -12.02 9.15
C GLY A 56 -3.54 -10.75 8.34
N ASP A 57 -3.58 -9.63 9.01
CA ASP A 57 -3.50 -8.30 8.41
C ASP A 57 -2.58 -7.37 9.21
N ILE A 58 -2.38 -6.15 8.68
CA ILE A 58 -1.54 -5.14 9.35
C ILE A 58 -2.12 -4.66 10.67
N GLY A 59 -3.43 -4.74 10.87
CA GLY A 59 -4.06 -4.36 12.12
C GLY A 59 -3.64 -5.24 13.30
N HIS A 60 -3.32 -6.49 13.05
CA HIS A 60 -2.75 -7.39 14.06
C HIS A 60 -1.30 -7.08 14.36
N LEU A 61 -0.52 -6.75 13.35
CA LEU A 61 0.91 -6.49 13.48
C LEU A 61 1.20 -5.08 14.01
N PHE A 62 0.39 -4.10 13.58
CA PHE A 62 0.54 -2.68 13.91
C PHE A 62 -0.80 -2.10 14.37
N PRO A 63 -1.24 -2.36 15.63
CA PRO A 63 -2.52 -1.87 16.11
C PRO A 63 -2.63 -0.34 16.07
N ASP A 64 -3.77 0.20 15.60
CA ASP A 64 -4.04 1.64 15.57
C ASP A 64 -4.02 2.28 16.95
N THR A 65 -4.22 1.48 18.00
CA THR A 65 -4.20 1.94 19.38
C THR A 65 -2.79 2.09 19.96
N ALA A 66 -1.75 1.61 19.25
CA ALA A 66 -0.37 1.70 19.71
C ALA A 66 0.24 3.04 19.35
N ASP A 67 0.62 3.84 20.35
CA ASP A 67 1.20 5.18 20.16
C ASP A 67 2.48 5.15 19.34
N GLU A 68 3.26 4.06 19.42
CA GLU A 68 4.51 3.91 18.67
C GLU A 68 4.33 3.94 17.14
N PHE A 69 3.11 3.65 16.65
CA PHE A 69 2.82 3.66 15.21
C PHE A 69 2.11 4.93 14.74
N GLU A 70 1.84 5.87 15.64
CA GLU A 70 1.23 7.15 15.28
C GLU A 70 2.17 7.92 14.35
N GLY A 71 1.67 8.33 13.18
CA GLY A 71 2.45 9.05 12.17
C GLY A 71 3.51 8.19 11.49
N ALA A 72 3.50 6.87 11.69
CA ALA A 72 4.53 5.98 11.15
C ALA A 72 4.62 6.03 9.63
N ASP A 73 5.84 5.95 9.10
CA ASP A 73 6.10 5.76 7.69
C ASP A 73 5.71 4.33 7.28
N SER A 74 4.73 4.20 6.41
CA SER A 74 4.23 2.89 5.99
C SER A 74 5.27 2.05 5.25
N LEU A 75 6.29 2.65 4.63
CA LEU A 75 7.39 1.88 4.04
C LEU A 75 8.25 1.20 5.09
N VAL A 76 8.41 1.83 6.26
CA VAL A 76 9.10 1.20 7.40
C VAL A 76 8.28 0.02 7.93
N LEU A 77 6.96 0.19 8.03
CA LEU A 77 6.06 -0.91 8.40
C LEU A 77 6.12 -2.04 7.37
N MET A 78 6.19 -1.71 6.10
CA MET A 78 6.32 -2.69 5.01
C MET A 78 7.61 -3.50 5.12
N ALA A 79 8.73 -2.86 5.49
CA ALA A 79 9.99 -3.56 5.72
C ALA A 79 9.85 -4.65 6.80
N GLU A 80 9.09 -4.36 7.86
CA GLU A 80 8.80 -5.33 8.91
C GLU A 80 7.94 -6.49 8.39
N VAL A 81 6.94 -6.20 7.55
CA VAL A 81 6.13 -7.25 6.92
C VAL A 81 6.99 -8.16 6.04
N VAL A 82 7.89 -7.57 5.25
CA VAL A 82 8.85 -8.34 4.42
C VAL A 82 9.71 -9.24 5.31
N ARG A 83 10.20 -8.71 6.43
CA ARG A 83 11.00 -9.48 7.38
C ARG A 83 10.22 -10.69 7.92
N VAL A 84 8.98 -10.47 8.32
CA VAL A 84 8.09 -11.54 8.82
C VAL A 84 7.86 -12.61 7.76
N CYS A 85 7.61 -12.21 6.52
CA CYS A 85 7.44 -13.15 5.42
C CYS A 85 8.70 -13.98 5.17
N ARG A 86 9.88 -13.35 5.22
CA ARG A 86 11.16 -14.05 5.07
C ARG A 86 11.43 -15.06 6.18
N GLU A 87 11.05 -14.72 7.41
CA GLU A 87 11.13 -15.68 8.54
C GLU A 87 10.27 -16.93 8.28
N LYS A 88 9.18 -16.78 7.56
CA LYS A 88 8.32 -17.90 7.15
C LYS A 88 8.85 -18.64 5.91
N GLY A 89 9.95 -18.18 5.34
CA GLY A 89 10.59 -18.81 4.18
C GLY A 89 10.04 -18.35 2.84
N TYR A 90 9.48 -17.16 2.77
CA TYR A 90 8.88 -16.62 1.53
C TYR A 90 9.40 -15.23 1.20
N GLU A 91 9.47 -14.95 -0.08
CA GLU A 91 9.80 -13.63 -0.61
C GLU A 91 8.82 -13.24 -1.71
N VAL A 92 8.84 -11.97 -2.09
CA VAL A 92 7.99 -11.47 -3.16
C VAL A 92 8.39 -12.07 -4.50
N GLY A 93 7.44 -12.72 -5.17
CA GLY A 93 7.56 -13.12 -6.57
C GLY A 93 7.19 -11.95 -7.47
N ASN A 94 5.98 -11.42 -7.32
CA ASN A 94 5.59 -10.15 -7.93
C ASN A 94 4.38 -9.56 -7.18
N ILE A 95 4.18 -8.27 -7.39
CA ILE A 95 3.04 -7.54 -6.84
C ILE A 95 2.38 -6.76 -7.96
N ASP A 96 1.05 -6.80 -8.01
CA ASP A 96 0.23 -5.93 -8.85
C ASP A 96 -0.73 -5.16 -7.95
N ALA A 97 -0.78 -3.86 -8.12
CA ALA A 97 -1.63 -2.98 -7.31
C ALA A 97 -2.35 -1.96 -8.17
N THR A 98 -3.53 -1.57 -7.73
CA THR A 98 -4.34 -0.55 -8.38
C THR A 98 -4.77 0.48 -7.34
N VAL A 99 -4.47 1.74 -7.59
CA VAL A 99 -4.95 2.87 -6.76
C VAL A 99 -6.16 3.47 -7.44
N ILE A 100 -7.22 3.68 -6.68
CA ILE A 100 -8.49 4.23 -7.17
C ILE A 100 -8.66 5.62 -6.58
N ALA A 101 -8.48 6.63 -7.41
CA ALA A 101 -8.54 8.03 -7.01
C ALA A 101 -9.07 8.89 -8.16
N GLN A 102 -10.04 9.75 -7.87
CA GLN A 102 -10.55 10.69 -8.86
C GLN A 102 -9.52 11.78 -9.18
N ALA A 103 -8.76 12.22 -8.18
CA ALA A 103 -7.69 13.20 -8.28
C ALA A 103 -6.69 12.98 -7.14
N PRO A 104 -5.44 13.47 -7.25
CA PRO A 104 -4.82 14.10 -8.41
C PRO A 104 -4.42 13.05 -9.47
N LYS A 105 -3.83 13.50 -10.59
CA LYS A 105 -3.22 12.57 -11.56
C LYS A 105 -2.04 11.87 -10.92
N LEU A 106 -2.05 10.55 -10.94
CA LEU A 106 -1.00 9.73 -10.30
C LEU A 106 0.06 9.26 -11.29
N ALA A 107 -0.20 9.34 -12.58
CA ALA A 107 0.73 8.85 -13.61
C ALA A 107 2.17 9.36 -13.44
N PRO A 108 2.43 10.64 -13.13
CA PRO A 108 3.80 11.13 -12.94
C PRO A 108 4.54 10.49 -11.77
N HIS A 109 3.82 9.84 -10.85
CA HIS A 109 4.38 9.32 -9.61
C HIS A 109 4.51 7.79 -9.58
N ILE A 110 3.98 7.11 -10.59
CA ILE A 110 3.92 5.63 -10.62
C ILE A 110 5.30 4.99 -10.55
N VAL A 111 6.27 5.50 -11.32
CA VAL A 111 7.63 4.94 -11.34
C VAL A 111 8.27 5.02 -9.95
N ALA A 112 8.15 6.17 -9.29
CA ALA A 112 8.70 6.36 -7.95
C ALA A 112 8.04 5.42 -6.92
N MET A 113 6.73 5.22 -7.00
CA MET A 113 6.01 4.27 -6.15
C MET A 113 6.55 2.85 -6.32
N ARG A 114 6.71 2.41 -7.57
CA ARG A 114 7.24 1.08 -7.88
C ARG A 114 8.65 0.89 -7.35
N GLU A 115 9.51 1.87 -7.56
CA GLU A 115 10.90 1.84 -7.08
C GLU A 115 10.97 1.74 -5.56
N ASN A 116 10.15 2.52 -4.85
CA ASN A 116 10.08 2.48 -3.39
C ASN A 116 9.67 1.10 -2.88
N ILE A 117 8.61 0.54 -3.45
CA ILE A 117 8.10 -0.77 -3.03
C ILE A 117 9.13 -1.87 -3.36
N ALA A 118 9.71 -1.84 -4.55
CA ALA A 118 10.73 -2.82 -4.95
C ALA A 118 11.93 -2.80 -4.01
N LYS A 119 12.39 -1.62 -3.64
CA LYS A 119 13.50 -1.45 -2.71
C LYS A 119 13.20 -2.08 -1.34
N VAL A 120 12.03 -1.81 -0.79
CA VAL A 120 11.60 -2.38 0.50
C VAL A 120 11.46 -3.89 0.41
N CYS A 121 10.90 -4.41 -0.67
CA CYS A 121 10.71 -5.84 -0.88
C CYS A 121 12.01 -6.58 -1.21
N GLY A 122 13.06 -5.86 -1.57
CA GLY A 122 14.34 -6.46 -1.97
C GLY A 122 14.24 -7.20 -3.30
N CYS A 123 13.46 -6.68 -4.25
CA CYS A 123 13.24 -7.28 -5.56
C CYS A 123 13.46 -6.27 -6.68
N ASP A 124 13.42 -6.76 -7.92
CA ASP A 124 13.55 -5.89 -9.10
C ASP A 124 12.26 -5.10 -9.33
N VAL A 125 12.40 -3.88 -9.86
CA VAL A 125 11.25 -3.01 -10.14
C VAL A 125 10.27 -3.65 -11.14
N SER A 126 10.75 -4.52 -12.02
CA SER A 126 9.88 -5.26 -12.95
C SER A 126 8.91 -6.23 -12.26
N GLN A 127 9.15 -6.53 -10.99
CA GLN A 127 8.28 -7.39 -10.19
C GLN A 127 7.16 -6.61 -9.48
N ILE A 128 7.18 -5.28 -9.60
CA ILE A 128 6.21 -4.40 -8.95
C ILE A 128 5.43 -3.64 -10.02
N SER A 129 4.14 -3.87 -10.10
CA SER A 129 3.21 -3.15 -10.96
C SER A 129 2.31 -2.25 -10.11
N VAL A 130 2.17 -0.99 -10.50
CA VAL A 130 1.21 -0.06 -9.92
C VAL A 130 0.46 0.63 -11.04
N LYS A 131 -0.86 0.58 -10.97
CA LYS A 131 -1.78 1.25 -11.89
C LYS A 131 -2.66 2.20 -11.11
N ALA A 132 -3.14 3.23 -11.75
CA ALA A 132 -4.11 4.14 -11.18
C ALA A 132 -5.33 4.22 -12.09
N THR A 133 -6.51 4.33 -11.48
CA THR A 133 -7.76 4.50 -12.21
C THR A 133 -8.70 5.42 -11.44
N THR A 134 -9.64 6.03 -12.16
CA THR A 134 -10.79 6.69 -11.55
C THR A 134 -11.97 5.73 -11.59
N GLU A 135 -13.05 6.08 -10.87
CA GLU A 135 -14.34 5.41 -11.01
C GLU A 135 -15.34 6.28 -11.78
N GLU A 136 -14.84 7.12 -12.67
CA GLU A 136 -15.68 7.93 -13.56
C GLU A 136 -16.69 8.80 -12.81
N LYS A 137 -16.24 9.42 -11.70
CA LYS A 137 -17.04 10.25 -10.81
C LYS A 137 -18.14 9.51 -10.05
N LEU A 138 -18.09 8.18 -10.03
CA LEU A 138 -19.04 7.33 -9.30
C LEU A 138 -18.53 6.99 -7.92
N GLY A 139 -19.45 6.90 -6.96
CA GLY A 139 -19.18 6.46 -5.60
C GLY A 139 -18.29 7.41 -4.81
N PHE A 140 -17.82 6.94 -3.65
CA PHE A 140 -17.05 7.79 -2.74
C PHE A 140 -15.71 8.23 -3.32
N THR A 141 -15.05 7.40 -4.11
CA THR A 141 -13.79 7.79 -4.78
C THR A 141 -14.07 8.80 -5.86
N GLY A 142 -15.13 8.61 -6.63
CA GLY A 142 -15.55 9.54 -7.69
C GLY A 142 -15.98 10.90 -7.15
N GLU A 143 -16.49 10.95 -5.92
CA GLU A 143 -16.86 12.18 -5.23
C GLU A 143 -15.69 12.80 -4.47
N LYS A 144 -14.50 12.23 -4.57
CA LYS A 144 -13.28 12.72 -3.89
C LYS A 144 -13.37 12.70 -2.36
N LEU A 145 -14.12 11.76 -1.81
CA LEU A 145 -14.25 11.58 -0.36
C LEU A 145 -13.16 10.71 0.22
N GLY A 146 -12.56 9.87 -0.61
CA GLY A 146 -11.50 8.95 -0.21
C GLY A 146 -10.74 8.39 -1.40
N ILE A 147 -9.68 7.66 -1.09
CA ILE A 147 -8.88 6.90 -2.04
C ILE A 147 -8.84 5.46 -1.54
N SER A 148 -8.99 4.51 -2.44
CA SER A 148 -8.84 3.10 -2.15
C SER A 148 -7.73 2.47 -2.98
N ALA A 149 -7.26 1.31 -2.54
CA ALA A 149 -6.27 0.53 -3.27
C ALA A 149 -6.53 -0.96 -3.11
N HIS A 150 -6.27 -1.69 -4.19
CA HIS A 150 -6.23 -3.14 -4.20
C HIS A 150 -4.83 -3.59 -4.54
N SER A 151 -4.40 -4.70 -3.97
CA SER A 151 -3.14 -5.33 -4.33
C SER A 151 -3.28 -6.83 -4.36
N VAL A 152 -2.57 -7.46 -5.29
CA VAL A 152 -2.38 -8.91 -5.32
C VAL A 152 -0.88 -9.16 -5.20
N ALA A 153 -0.49 -10.06 -4.32
CA ALA A 153 0.89 -10.47 -4.14
C ALA A 153 1.04 -11.95 -4.43
N LEU A 154 2.01 -12.29 -5.26
CA LEU A 154 2.46 -13.66 -5.43
C LEU A 154 3.74 -13.82 -4.60
N MET A 155 3.67 -14.62 -3.55
CA MET A 155 4.82 -14.93 -2.69
C MET A 155 5.39 -16.27 -3.11
N LYS A 156 6.71 -16.34 -3.22
CA LYS A 156 7.39 -17.58 -3.59
C LYS A 156 8.29 -18.07 -2.45
N LYS A 157 8.39 -19.38 -2.33
CA LYS A 157 9.25 -19.97 -1.32
C LYS A 157 10.73 -19.72 -1.69
N ILE A 158 11.49 -19.30 -0.69
CA ILE A 158 12.94 -19.11 -0.81
C ILE A 158 13.65 -20.44 -0.93
#